data_990461145db78f26de91a2eef7485936
#
_entry.id   990461145db78f26de91a2eef7485936
#
_cell.length_a   1.000
_cell.length_b   1.000
_cell.length_c   1.000
_cell.angle_alpha   90.00
_cell.angle_beta   90.00
_cell.angle_gamma   90.00
#
_symmetry.space_group_name_H-M   'P 1'
#
loop_
_entity.id
_entity.type
_entity.pdbx_description
1 polymer ?
#
loop_
_entity_poly.entity_id
_entity_poly.type
_entity_poly.pdbx_seq_one_letter_code
_entity_poly.pdbx_strand_id
1 'polypeptide(L)'
;VWTEGSKIVFVGKPKAEELDGKVFEREYDLKGNLLMPSFKNAHTHSAMTFLRSYADDMPLQDWLFKQIFPMEAKLDGEKVYWLTKLAILEYLTTGCTAAFDMYFELDDYVKACVESGFRSVLCGAVSGDKSNLERLENNYLKYNNVDPLISFMLGFHAEYTCEKELIELSLIHISEPTRL
;
A
#
# COMPACT_ATOMS: atom_id res chain seq x y z
N VAL A 1 2.17 -26.02 -9.58
CA VAL A 1 1.14 -24.95 -9.55
C VAL A 1 0.87 -24.49 -10.96
N TRP A 2 -0.41 -24.43 -11.35
CA TRP A 2 -0.82 -23.85 -12.64
C TRP A 2 -1.63 -22.59 -12.41
N THR A 3 -1.48 -21.63 -13.32
CA THR A 3 -2.22 -20.37 -13.29
C THR A 3 -2.88 -20.11 -14.64
N GLU A 4 -4.05 -19.50 -14.62
CA GLU A 4 -4.73 -18.92 -15.79
C GLU A 4 -4.97 -17.44 -15.49
N GLY A 5 -4.28 -16.56 -16.20
CA GLY A 5 -4.27 -15.13 -15.88
C GLY A 5 -3.81 -14.90 -14.44
N SER A 6 -4.66 -14.27 -13.63
CA SER A 6 -4.39 -13.95 -12.22
C SER A 6 -4.83 -15.04 -11.23
N LYS A 7 -5.33 -16.19 -11.70
CA LYS A 7 -5.90 -17.23 -10.82
C LYS A 7 -5.01 -18.46 -10.77
N ILE A 8 -4.88 -19.03 -9.57
CA ILE A 8 -4.32 -20.37 -9.38
C ILE A 8 -5.42 -21.38 -9.66
N VAL A 9 -5.22 -22.23 -10.67
CA VAL A 9 -6.23 -23.25 -11.11
C VAL A 9 -5.85 -24.66 -10.69
N PHE A 10 -4.58 -24.91 -10.35
CA PHE A 10 -4.15 -26.22 -9.86
C PHE A 10 -2.96 -26.09 -8.90
N VAL A 11 -2.98 -26.87 -7.83
CA VAL A 11 -1.87 -27.03 -6.88
C VAL A 11 -1.71 -28.51 -6.57
N GLY A 12 -0.55 -29.09 -6.86
CA GLY A 12 -0.27 -30.48 -6.58
C GLY A 12 0.68 -31.12 -7.59
N LYS A 13 0.75 -32.44 -7.56
CA LYS A 13 1.44 -33.25 -8.56
C LYS A 13 0.41 -33.72 -9.59
N PRO A 14 0.47 -33.25 -10.85
CA PRO A 14 -0.50 -33.63 -11.85
C PRO A 14 -0.34 -35.10 -12.25
N LYS A 15 -1.43 -35.75 -12.61
CA LYS A 15 -1.42 -37.04 -13.28
C LYS A 15 -1.12 -36.83 -14.77
N ALA A 16 -0.62 -37.88 -15.44
CA ALA A 16 -0.31 -37.82 -16.86
C ALA A 16 -1.51 -37.38 -17.72
N GLU A 17 -2.72 -37.86 -17.37
CA GLU A 17 -3.97 -37.52 -18.03
C GLU A 17 -4.35 -36.04 -17.90
N GLU A 18 -3.94 -35.38 -16.80
CA GLU A 18 -4.21 -33.95 -16.57
C GLU A 18 -3.24 -33.06 -17.35
N LEU A 19 -2.11 -33.61 -17.79
CA LEU A 19 -1.10 -32.93 -18.62
C LEU A 19 -1.39 -33.09 -20.11
N ASP A 20 -2.19 -34.10 -20.49
CA ASP A 20 -2.46 -34.40 -21.89
C ASP A 20 -3.19 -33.22 -22.57
N GLY A 21 -2.63 -32.77 -23.69
CA GLY A 21 -3.14 -31.61 -24.45
C GLY A 21 -2.94 -30.24 -23.78
N LYS A 22 -2.31 -30.16 -22.61
CA LYS A 22 -1.99 -28.88 -21.96
C LYS A 22 -0.79 -28.22 -22.62
N VAL A 23 -0.94 -26.94 -22.95
CA VAL A 23 0.15 -26.09 -23.41
C VAL A 23 0.32 -24.96 -22.41
N PHE A 24 1.52 -24.83 -21.88
CA PHE A 24 1.87 -23.74 -20.96
C PHE A 24 2.65 -22.67 -21.71
N GLU A 25 2.23 -21.41 -21.56
CA GLU A 25 2.93 -20.26 -22.16
C GLU A 25 4.34 -20.12 -21.56
N ARG A 26 4.45 -20.39 -20.24
CA ARG A 26 5.72 -20.35 -19.49
C ARG A 26 5.77 -21.45 -18.47
N GLU A 27 6.97 -22.03 -18.31
CA GLU A 27 7.26 -22.99 -17.26
C GLU A 27 8.50 -22.55 -16.47
N TYR A 28 8.45 -22.73 -15.17
CA TYR A 28 9.55 -22.38 -14.27
C TYR A 28 9.98 -23.61 -13.46
N ASP A 29 11.20 -24.07 -13.66
CA ASP A 29 11.83 -25.03 -12.77
C ASP A 29 12.37 -24.33 -11.53
N LEU A 30 11.78 -24.60 -10.38
CA LEU A 30 12.20 -24.00 -9.12
C LEU A 30 13.45 -24.68 -8.52
N LYS A 31 13.98 -25.74 -9.15
CA LYS A 31 15.20 -26.45 -8.70
C LYS A 31 15.18 -26.85 -7.22
N GLY A 32 14.02 -27.27 -6.75
CA GLY A 32 13.81 -27.65 -5.34
C GLY A 32 13.50 -26.49 -4.39
N ASN A 33 13.41 -25.25 -4.88
CA ASN A 33 12.99 -24.12 -4.06
C ASN A 33 11.50 -24.18 -3.76
N LEU A 34 11.10 -23.53 -2.66
CA LEU A 34 9.72 -23.44 -2.22
C LEU A 34 8.98 -22.31 -2.93
N LEU A 35 7.80 -22.62 -3.47
CA LEU A 35 6.82 -21.62 -3.91
C LEU A 35 5.81 -21.40 -2.79
N MET A 36 5.65 -20.18 -2.34
CA MET A 36 4.73 -19.81 -1.28
C MET A 36 4.01 -18.51 -1.62
N PRO A 37 2.85 -18.20 -0.97
CA PRO A 37 2.24 -16.88 -1.06
C PRO A 37 3.23 -15.79 -0.64
N SER A 38 3.20 -14.68 -1.35
CA SER A 38 4.04 -13.54 -1.04
C SER A 38 3.66 -12.87 0.28
N PHE A 39 4.59 -12.12 0.86
CA PHE A 39 4.34 -11.29 2.02
C PHE A 39 3.49 -10.06 1.65
N LYS A 40 2.76 -9.55 2.65
CA LYS A 40 2.03 -8.29 2.61
C LYS A 40 2.55 -7.41 3.73
N ASN A 41 2.92 -6.17 3.38
CA ASN A 41 3.32 -5.18 4.37
C ASN A 41 2.07 -4.47 4.90
N ALA A 42 1.71 -4.70 6.15
CA ALA A 42 0.50 -4.17 6.75
C ALA A 42 0.66 -2.75 7.34
N HIS A 43 1.85 -2.16 7.30
CA HIS A 43 2.11 -0.80 7.78
C HIS A 43 3.35 -0.22 7.11
N THR A 44 3.18 0.84 6.33
CA THR A 44 4.30 1.51 5.67
C THR A 44 3.97 2.96 5.29
N HIS A 45 5.03 3.70 5.00
CA HIS A 45 5.04 5.04 4.41
C HIS A 45 6.05 5.00 3.26
N SER A 46 5.63 4.44 2.12
CA SER A 46 6.56 4.02 1.06
C SER A 46 7.49 5.12 0.56
N ALA A 47 6.98 6.33 0.36
CA ALA A 47 7.82 7.42 -0.14
C ALA A 47 8.80 7.99 0.90
N MET A 48 8.80 7.50 2.14
CA MET A 48 9.81 7.86 3.16
C MET A 48 11.18 7.19 2.93
N THR A 49 11.38 6.45 1.86
CA THR A 49 12.67 5.80 1.55
C THR A 49 13.87 6.75 1.58
N PHE A 50 13.68 8.02 1.27
CA PHE A 50 14.74 9.04 1.33
C PHE A 50 15.16 9.44 2.75
N LEU A 51 14.38 9.07 3.76
CA LEU A 51 14.64 9.37 5.16
C LEU A 51 15.29 8.18 5.91
N ARG A 52 15.69 7.14 5.19
CA ARG A 52 16.34 5.97 5.80
C ARG A 52 17.62 6.38 6.52
N SER A 53 17.75 5.96 7.78
CA SER A 53 18.86 6.33 8.68
C SER A 53 19.02 7.84 8.90
N TYR A 54 17.97 8.62 8.67
CA TYR A 54 17.93 10.03 8.95
C TYR A 54 17.37 10.27 10.35
N ALA A 55 18.15 10.93 11.22
CA ALA A 55 17.74 11.32 12.56
C ALA A 55 17.35 10.13 13.49
N ASP A 56 18.24 9.14 13.59
CA ASP A 56 18.10 8.03 14.53
C ASP A 56 18.23 8.50 16.00
N ASP A 57 17.76 7.66 16.94
CA ASP A 57 17.89 7.83 18.40
C ASP A 57 17.25 9.11 18.98
N MET A 58 16.11 9.52 18.42
CA MET A 58 15.36 10.69 18.91
C MET A 58 14.02 10.27 19.53
N PRO A 59 13.51 11.01 20.54
CA PRO A 59 12.13 10.87 20.98
C PRO A 59 11.15 11.12 19.80
N LEU A 60 10.05 10.36 19.75
CA LEU A 60 9.09 10.38 18.64
C LEU A 60 8.64 11.79 18.24
N GLN A 61 8.27 12.62 19.22
CA GLN A 61 7.78 13.98 18.95
C GLN A 61 8.87 14.87 18.33
N ASP A 62 10.09 14.80 18.84
CA ASP A 62 11.22 15.54 18.30
C ASP A 62 11.59 15.03 16.92
N TRP A 63 11.57 13.73 16.71
CA TRP A 63 11.80 13.10 15.42
C TRP A 63 10.77 13.57 14.38
N LEU A 64 9.48 13.49 14.68
CA LEU A 64 8.42 13.92 13.76
C LEU A 64 8.49 15.42 13.46
N PHE A 65 8.41 16.27 14.49
CA PHE A 65 8.19 17.70 14.30
C PHE A 65 9.47 18.47 13.91
N LYS A 66 10.65 18.02 14.34
CA LYS A 66 11.91 18.72 14.05
C LYS A 66 12.65 18.17 12.85
N GLN A 67 12.41 16.92 12.46
CA GLN A 67 13.15 16.25 11.40
C GLN A 67 12.25 15.81 10.24
N ILE A 68 11.26 14.97 10.48
CA ILE A 68 10.50 14.31 9.41
C ILE A 68 9.58 15.28 8.68
N PHE A 69 8.65 15.91 9.37
CA PHE A 69 7.68 16.81 8.74
C PHE A 69 8.31 17.98 7.95
N PRO A 70 9.41 18.63 8.43
CA PRO A 70 10.11 19.63 7.62
C PRO A 70 10.76 19.09 6.34
N MET A 71 11.11 17.80 6.31
CA MET A 71 11.64 17.15 5.10
C MET A 71 10.53 16.73 4.17
N GLU A 72 9.45 16.14 4.69
CA GLU A 72 8.28 15.75 3.91
C GLU A 72 7.59 16.95 3.26
N ALA A 73 7.58 18.11 3.91
CA ALA A 73 7.07 19.36 3.34
C ALA A 73 7.80 19.83 2.08
N LYS A 74 8.95 19.25 1.74
CA LYS A 74 9.70 19.53 0.51
C LYS A 74 9.37 18.57 -0.63
N LEU A 75 8.55 17.56 -0.36
CA LEU A 75 8.11 16.62 -1.38
C LEU A 75 7.01 17.25 -2.23
N ASP A 76 7.00 16.87 -3.48
CA ASP A 76 5.94 17.08 -4.46
C ASP A 76 5.57 15.74 -5.10
N GLY A 77 4.58 15.73 -5.95
CA GLY A 77 4.09 14.52 -6.58
C GLY A 77 5.16 13.75 -7.35
N GLU A 78 6.04 14.45 -8.10
CA GLU A 78 7.12 13.80 -8.84
C GLU A 78 8.08 13.05 -7.90
N LYS A 79 8.47 13.67 -6.79
CA LYS A 79 9.34 13.02 -5.81
C LYS A 79 8.65 11.85 -5.14
N VAL A 80 7.38 11.98 -4.75
CA VAL A 80 6.58 10.88 -4.18
C VAL A 80 6.50 9.72 -5.17
N TYR A 81 6.27 9.98 -6.46
CA TYR A 81 6.27 8.95 -7.49
C TYR A 81 7.58 8.15 -7.51
N TRP A 82 8.73 8.80 -7.62
CA TRP A 82 10.01 8.10 -7.73
C TRP A 82 10.42 7.39 -6.44
N LEU A 83 10.16 7.99 -5.27
CA LEU A 83 10.42 7.37 -3.97
C LEU A 83 9.54 6.16 -3.73
N THR A 84 8.28 6.22 -4.15
CA THR A 84 7.36 5.06 -4.13
C THR A 84 7.85 3.95 -5.07
N LYS A 85 8.32 4.28 -6.27
CA LYS A 85 8.94 3.30 -7.19
C LYS A 85 10.14 2.59 -6.55
N LEU A 86 10.97 3.34 -5.81
CA LEU A 86 12.10 2.76 -5.08
C LEU A 86 11.61 1.80 -3.97
N ALA A 87 10.61 2.19 -3.19
CA ALA A 87 10.02 1.32 -2.18
C ALA A 87 9.44 0.04 -2.78
N ILE A 88 8.71 0.16 -3.90
CA ILE A 88 8.13 -0.99 -4.60
C ILE A 88 9.24 -1.96 -5.08
N LEU A 89 10.33 -1.44 -5.60
CA LEU A 89 11.48 -2.27 -5.98
C LEU A 89 12.01 -3.07 -4.78
N GLU A 90 12.14 -2.44 -3.62
CA GLU A 90 12.57 -3.11 -2.40
C GLU A 90 11.54 -4.16 -1.93
N TYR A 91 10.24 -3.83 -1.98
CA TYR A 91 9.18 -4.79 -1.64
C TYR A 91 9.25 -6.04 -2.52
N LEU A 92 9.29 -5.86 -3.83
CA LEU A 92 9.30 -6.97 -4.77
C LEU A 92 10.56 -7.84 -4.63
N THR A 93 11.73 -7.23 -4.43
CA THR A 93 12.98 -7.97 -4.25
C THR A 93 13.06 -8.72 -2.92
N THR A 94 12.27 -8.32 -1.93
CA THR A 94 12.15 -9.01 -0.62
C THR A 94 10.95 -9.94 -0.52
N GLY A 95 10.19 -10.11 -1.63
CA GLY A 95 9.04 -11.02 -1.68
C GLY A 95 7.74 -10.44 -1.15
N CYS A 96 7.66 -9.13 -0.97
CA CYS A 96 6.43 -8.42 -0.60
C CYS A 96 5.72 -7.91 -1.85
N THR A 97 4.46 -8.29 -2.08
CA THR A 97 3.70 -7.92 -3.30
C THR A 97 2.48 -7.06 -3.04
N ALA A 98 2.25 -6.68 -1.81
CA ALA A 98 1.18 -5.75 -1.45
C ALA A 98 1.56 -4.95 -0.21
N ALA A 99 1.11 -3.70 -0.12
CA ALA A 99 1.30 -2.84 1.04
C ALA A 99 0.00 -2.17 1.47
N PHE A 100 -0.13 -1.96 2.79
CA PHE A 100 -1.08 -1.03 3.39
C PHE A 100 -0.30 0.25 3.69
N ASP A 101 -0.57 1.30 2.93
CA ASP A 101 0.25 2.51 2.91
C ASP A 101 -0.54 3.75 3.32
N MET A 102 0.06 4.54 4.17
CA MET A 102 -0.45 5.81 4.64
C MET A 102 0.50 6.93 4.19
N TYR A 103 0.12 7.66 3.14
CA TYR A 103 0.94 8.77 2.63
C TYR A 103 0.09 9.88 2.00
N PHE A 104 0.74 10.86 1.41
CA PHE A 104 0.14 11.99 0.71
C PHE A 104 0.57 11.99 -0.78
N GLU A 105 0.16 13.01 -1.57
CA GLU A 105 0.35 13.07 -3.05
C GLU A 105 -0.15 11.80 -3.73
N LEU A 106 -1.41 11.46 -3.43
CA LEU A 106 -1.99 10.16 -3.76
C LEU A 106 -2.09 9.88 -5.26
N ASP A 107 -2.22 10.91 -6.12
CA ASP A 107 -2.24 10.73 -7.58
C ASP A 107 -0.94 10.10 -8.07
N ASP A 108 0.18 10.64 -7.63
CA ASP A 108 1.50 10.19 -8.04
C ASP A 108 1.89 8.86 -7.38
N TYR A 109 1.45 8.66 -6.14
CA TYR A 109 1.58 7.37 -5.46
C TYR A 109 0.82 6.26 -6.21
N VAL A 110 -0.45 6.48 -6.53
CA VAL A 110 -1.29 5.52 -7.28
C VAL A 110 -0.68 5.23 -8.64
N LYS A 111 -0.24 6.26 -9.36
CA LYS A 111 0.44 6.11 -10.64
C LYS A 111 1.68 5.21 -10.52
N ALA A 112 2.51 5.42 -9.49
CA ALA A 112 3.68 4.58 -9.26
C ALA A 112 3.31 3.11 -9.02
N CYS A 113 2.26 2.86 -8.22
CA CYS A 113 1.77 1.51 -7.95
C CYS A 113 1.23 0.81 -9.21
N VAL A 114 0.34 1.47 -9.95
CA VAL A 114 -0.31 0.90 -11.14
C VAL A 114 0.72 0.59 -12.23
N GLU A 115 1.61 1.53 -12.54
CA GLU A 115 2.67 1.33 -13.53
C GLU A 115 3.69 0.25 -13.14
N SER A 116 3.84 -0.02 -11.85
CA SER A 116 4.72 -1.09 -11.34
C SER A 116 4.01 -2.43 -11.19
N GLY A 117 2.70 -2.51 -11.43
CA GLY A 117 1.91 -3.71 -11.16
C GLY A 117 1.84 -4.08 -9.68
N PHE A 118 2.01 -3.11 -8.78
CA PHE A 118 2.07 -3.34 -7.34
C PHE A 118 0.73 -3.06 -6.66
N ARG A 119 0.29 -3.98 -5.83
CA ARG A 119 -0.97 -3.86 -5.09
C ARG A 119 -0.83 -2.98 -3.87
N SER A 120 -1.71 -1.98 -3.71
CA SER A 120 -1.74 -1.12 -2.54
C SER A 120 -3.15 -0.91 -1.99
N VAL A 121 -3.23 -0.97 -0.67
CA VAL A 121 -4.37 -0.45 0.09
C VAL A 121 -3.94 0.91 0.63
N LEU A 122 -4.53 1.98 0.13
CA LEU A 122 -4.29 3.32 0.63
C LEU A 122 -5.04 3.52 1.95
N CYS A 123 -4.38 4.07 2.95
CA CYS A 123 -5.02 4.52 4.17
C CYS A 123 -5.25 6.03 4.10
N GLY A 124 -6.50 6.44 4.20
CA GLY A 124 -6.85 7.84 4.31
C GLY A 124 -6.56 8.36 5.71
N ALA A 125 -5.33 8.73 5.97
CA ALA A 125 -4.90 9.29 7.23
C ALA A 125 -5.42 10.71 7.43
N VAL A 126 -6.59 10.83 8.02
CA VAL A 126 -7.09 12.13 8.45
C VAL A 126 -6.39 12.54 9.75
N SER A 127 -6.06 13.83 9.87
CA SER A 127 -5.47 14.45 11.06
C SER A 127 -6.08 15.83 11.30
N GLY A 128 -5.87 16.42 12.47
CA GLY A 128 -6.44 17.70 12.85
C GLY A 128 -7.89 17.61 13.31
N ASP A 129 -8.74 18.46 12.78
CA ASP A 129 -10.15 18.55 13.13
C ASP A 129 -11.09 17.94 12.08
N LYS A 130 -12.39 18.00 12.35
CA LYS A 130 -13.43 17.45 11.48
C LYS A 130 -13.51 18.07 10.08
N SER A 131 -12.89 19.23 9.83
CA SER A 131 -12.90 19.85 8.49
C SER A 131 -12.14 19.00 7.46
N ASN A 132 -11.28 18.09 7.92
CA ASN A 132 -10.54 17.17 7.07
C ASN A 132 -11.35 15.93 6.64
N LEU A 133 -12.56 15.72 7.16
CA LEU A 133 -13.40 14.57 6.77
C LEU A 133 -13.84 14.63 5.31
N GLU A 134 -14.22 15.82 4.81
CA GLU A 134 -14.58 15.97 3.40
C GLU A 134 -13.43 15.59 2.47
N ARG A 135 -12.20 15.92 2.82
CA ARG A 135 -11.02 15.49 2.06
C ARG A 135 -10.85 13.97 2.09
N LEU A 136 -11.10 13.35 3.25
CA LEU A 136 -11.03 11.89 3.38
C LEU A 136 -12.08 11.20 2.51
N GLU A 137 -13.31 11.68 2.52
CA GLU A 137 -14.41 11.18 1.69
C GLU A 137 -14.11 11.34 0.20
N ASN A 138 -13.66 12.52 -0.22
CA ASN A 138 -13.26 12.79 -1.60
C ASN A 138 -12.13 11.86 -2.06
N ASN A 139 -11.14 11.59 -1.21
CA ASN A 139 -10.07 10.64 -1.51
C ASN A 139 -10.60 9.21 -1.63
N TYR A 140 -11.51 8.80 -0.76
CA TYR A 140 -12.16 7.50 -0.88
C TYR A 140 -12.90 7.35 -2.21
N LEU A 141 -13.74 8.32 -2.57
CA LEU A 141 -14.50 8.30 -3.82
C LEU A 141 -13.59 8.29 -5.05
N LYS A 142 -12.46 8.99 -4.99
CA LYS A 142 -11.51 9.10 -6.09
C LYS A 142 -10.65 7.85 -6.27
N TYR A 143 -10.15 7.27 -5.18
CA TYR A 143 -9.10 6.24 -5.28
C TYR A 143 -9.59 4.83 -4.99
N ASN A 144 -10.72 4.65 -4.28
CA ASN A 144 -11.20 3.31 -4.02
C ASN A 144 -11.65 2.65 -5.33
N ASN A 145 -10.99 1.55 -5.68
CA ASN A 145 -11.23 0.82 -6.93
C ASN A 145 -10.93 1.62 -8.22
N VAL A 146 -10.09 2.65 -8.20
CA VAL A 146 -9.64 3.36 -9.40
C VAL A 146 -8.87 2.44 -10.35
N ASP A 147 -8.25 1.40 -9.83
CA ASP A 147 -7.57 0.32 -10.54
C ASP A 147 -7.75 -0.98 -9.76
N PRO A 148 -7.76 -2.17 -10.38
CA PRO A 148 -7.85 -3.46 -9.68
C PRO A 148 -6.72 -3.73 -8.67
N LEU A 149 -5.63 -2.99 -8.74
CA LEU A 149 -4.50 -3.06 -7.79
C LEU A 149 -4.67 -2.12 -6.60
N ILE A 150 -5.60 -1.17 -6.66
CA ILE A 150 -5.74 -0.09 -5.68
C ILE A 150 -7.07 -0.21 -4.95
N SER A 151 -7.01 -0.13 -3.64
CA SER A 151 -8.18 0.06 -2.78
C SER A 151 -7.87 1.13 -1.74
N PHE A 152 -8.91 1.67 -1.13
CA PHE A 152 -8.79 2.75 -0.16
C PHE A 152 -9.54 2.38 1.13
N MET A 153 -8.89 2.58 2.28
CA MET A 153 -9.52 2.43 3.58
C MET A 153 -9.53 3.77 4.31
N LEU A 154 -10.65 4.05 4.94
CA LEU A 154 -10.80 5.21 5.81
C LEU A 154 -10.05 4.98 7.12
N GLY A 155 -9.41 6.01 7.67
CA GLY A 155 -8.68 5.95 8.92
C GLY A 155 -8.25 7.32 9.41
N PHE A 156 -7.80 7.38 10.66
CA PHE A 156 -7.14 8.54 11.22
C PHE A 156 -5.64 8.27 11.37
N HIS A 157 -4.84 9.33 11.37
CA HIS A 157 -3.38 9.20 11.42
C HIS A 157 -2.91 8.65 12.77
N ALA A 158 -3.23 9.35 13.86
CA ALA A 158 -2.86 8.94 15.22
C ALA A 158 -3.66 9.74 16.25
N GLU A 159 -3.81 9.21 17.46
CA GLU A 159 -4.53 9.87 18.55
C GLU A 159 -3.95 11.26 18.88
N TYR A 160 -2.62 11.40 18.83
CA TYR A 160 -1.92 12.66 19.15
C TYR A 160 -1.94 13.69 18.01
N THR A 161 -2.47 13.35 16.84
CA THR A 161 -2.60 14.25 15.69
C THR A 161 -4.04 14.58 15.35
N CYS A 162 -5.01 14.03 16.08
CA CYS A 162 -6.43 14.18 15.82
C CYS A 162 -7.17 14.71 17.04
N GLU A 163 -8.12 15.59 16.84
CA GLU A 163 -9.07 15.94 17.89
C GLU A 163 -10.01 14.77 18.19
N LYS A 164 -10.46 14.67 19.44
CA LYS A 164 -11.31 13.57 19.91
C LYS A 164 -12.57 13.39 19.03
N GLU A 165 -13.23 14.48 18.66
CA GLU A 165 -14.42 14.47 17.81
C GLU A 165 -14.14 13.85 16.43
N LEU A 166 -12.96 14.12 15.88
CA LEU A 166 -12.54 13.53 14.60
C LEU A 166 -12.33 12.02 14.72
N ILE A 167 -11.72 11.54 15.81
CA ILE A 167 -11.52 10.13 16.06
C ILE A 167 -12.86 9.41 16.17
N GLU A 168 -13.80 9.94 16.95
CA GLU A 168 -15.13 9.36 17.11
C GLU A 168 -15.88 9.26 15.78
N LEU A 169 -15.82 10.29 14.93
CA LEU A 169 -16.44 10.28 13.60
C LEU A 169 -15.75 9.30 12.64
N SER A 170 -14.44 9.24 12.66
CA SER A 170 -13.70 8.30 11.80
C SER A 170 -13.99 6.84 12.15
N LEU A 171 -14.16 6.50 13.43
CA LEU A 171 -14.53 5.16 13.87
C LEU A 171 -15.92 4.74 13.38
N ILE A 172 -16.88 5.67 13.28
CA ILE A 172 -18.20 5.39 12.71
C ILE A 172 -18.07 5.04 11.22
N HIS A 173 -17.26 5.76 10.46
CA HIS A 173 -17.03 5.49 9.04
C HIS A 173 -16.27 4.18 8.81
N ILE A 174 -15.35 3.80 9.70
CA ILE A 174 -14.62 2.52 9.63
C ILE A 174 -15.53 1.34 9.95
N SER A 175 -16.43 1.49 10.94
CA SER A 175 -17.31 0.40 11.37
C SER A 175 -18.55 0.21 10.51
N GLU A 176 -18.97 1.22 9.75
CA GLU A 176 -20.16 1.21 8.88
C GLU A 176 -19.84 1.67 7.44
N PRO A 177 -18.97 0.99 6.69
CA PRO A 177 -18.54 1.41 5.34
C PRO A 177 -19.67 1.40 4.29
N THR A 178 -20.85 0.95 4.65
CA THR A 178 -22.02 0.86 3.75
C THR A 178 -22.87 2.14 3.71
N ARG A 179 -22.48 3.18 4.44
CA ARG A 179 -23.25 4.46 4.49
C ARG A 179 -22.60 5.61 3.70
N LEU A 180 -21.57 5.31 2.90
CA LEU A 180 -21.02 6.25 1.92
C LEU A 180 -21.54 5.92 0.52
#